data_240f364f24eced0933d5dc0cb29f0eca
#
_entry.id   240f364f24eced0933d5dc0cb29f0eca
#
_cell.length_a   1.000
_cell.length_b   1.000
_cell.length_c   1.000
_cell.angle_alpha   90.00
_cell.angle_beta   90.00
_cell.angle_gamma   90.00
#
_symmetry.space_group_name_H-M   'P 1'
#
loop_
_entity.id
_entity.type
_entity.pdbx_description
1 polymer ?
#
loop_
_entity_poly.entity_id
_entity_poly.type
_entity_poly.pdbx_seq_one_letter_code
_entity_poly.pdbx_strand_id
1 'polypeptide(L)'
;MGKPTGFLDYERKNTKAETPLQRIRHFHEFKTSLPVKEQQKQGGRCMDCGVPFCQNGSLLAGMTSGCPLHNLVPETNDLIYRGNWKQAYERLEKTHCFPEFTGRVCPALCEAACTCALNGDPVAIKDNEKMIIEHAFQNGWVTAQPPKVRTGKTVAVIGSGPAGLAAALLLNRRGHQVTVFERSDRIGGLLCYGIPNMKLEKDIVERRVRLMKEEGVLFKTGVNVGKDVTAAELQKQFDRVILACGASNPRDIEVPGRDSKNIYFAVAVSLCPLFILSYCANIPASNVPEIECHTQDTAQIIA
;
A
#
# COMPACT_ATOMS: atom_id res chain seq x y z
N MET A 1 -24.31 15.32 -6.37
CA MET A 1 -24.83 13.94 -6.33
C MET A 1 -24.50 13.26 -7.63
N GLY A 2 -23.94 12.05 -7.59
CA GLY A 2 -23.70 11.21 -8.75
C GLY A 2 -25.00 10.96 -9.54
N LYS A 3 -24.95 10.01 -10.45
CA LYS A 3 -26.15 9.58 -11.18
C LYS A 3 -26.83 8.47 -10.37
N PRO A 4 -27.97 8.68 -9.68
CA PRO A 4 -28.56 7.67 -8.79
C PRO A 4 -28.85 6.32 -9.46
N THR A 5 -29.08 6.34 -10.78
CA THR A 5 -29.34 5.16 -11.63
C THR A 5 -28.09 4.68 -12.38
N GLY A 6 -26.93 5.27 -12.15
CA GLY A 6 -25.74 4.99 -12.94
C GLY A 6 -25.26 3.53 -12.90
N PHE A 7 -25.52 2.82 -11.80
CA PHE A 7 -25.25 1.38 -11.69
C PHE A 7 -26.14 0.51 -12.60
N LEU A 8 -27.28 1.03 -13.05
CA LEU A 8 -28.17 0.40 -14.05
C LEU A 8 -27.72 0.75 -15.49
N ASP A 9 -27.20 1.97 -15.68
CA ASP A 9 -26.88 2.49 -17.02
C ASP A 9 -25.46 2.08 -17.48
N TYR A 10 -24.54 1.85 -16.54
CA TYR A 10 -23.15 1.54 -16.83
C TYR A 10 -22.76 0.18 -16.25
N GLU A 11 -22.23 -0.69 -17.07
CA GLU A 11 -21.63 -1.94 -16.63
C GLU A 11 -20.34 -1.69 -15.83
N ARG A 12 -20.04 -2.54 -14.86
CA ARG A 12 -18.75 -2.52 -14.19
C ARG A 12 -17.64 -2.88 -15.18
N LYS A 13 -16.62 -2.03 -15.25
CA LYS A 13 -15.38 -2.30 -15.94
C LYS A 13 -14.22 -2.16 -14.95
N ASN A 14 -13.37 -3.17 -14.94
CA ASN A 14 -12.14 -3.16 -14.15
C ASN A 14 -10.96 -2.80 -15.06
N THR A 15 -9.83 -2.45 -14.42
CA THR A 15 -8.53 -2.35 -15.10
C THR A 15 -8.27 -3.61 -15.90
N LYS A 16 -7.84 -3.46 -17.15
CA LYS A 16 -7.53 -4.59 -18.04
C LYS A 16 -6.17 -5.18 -17.65
N ALA A 17 -6.10 -6.49 -17.55
CA ALA A 17 -4.84 -7.19 -17.42
C ALA A 17 -4.33 -7.56 -18.84
N GLU A 18 -3.03 -7.49 -19.04
CA GLU A 18 -2.39 -8.06 -20.22
C GLU A 18 -2.69 -9.54 -20.36
N THR A 19 -2.60 -10.07 -21.58
CA THR A 19 -2.81 -11.50 -21.82
C THR A 19 -1.73 -12.34 -21.10
N PRO A 20 -2.01 -13.59 -20.72
CA PRO A 20 -1.03 -14.45 -20.08
C PRO A 20 0.31 -14.55 -20.82
N LEU A 21 0.26 -14.64 -22.17
CA LEU A 21 1.45 -14.71 -23.01
C LEU A 21 2.28 -13.41 -23.02
N GLN A 22 1.66 -12.28 -22.76
CA GLN A 22 2.38 -11.01 -22.59
C GLN A 22 3.01 -10.92 -21.19
N ARG A 23 2.25 -11.26 -20.15
CA ARG A 23 2.70 -11.18 -18.75
C ARG A 23 3.91 -12.03 -18.43
N ILE A 24 4.08 -13.18 -19.06
CA ILE A 24 5.26 -14.04 -18.84
C ILE A 24 6.57 -13.47 -19.43
N ARG A 25 6.50 -12.38 -20.21
CA ARG A 25 7.67 -11.78 -20.86
C ARG A 25 8.34 -10.68 -20.03
N HIS A 26 7.73 -10.25 -18.92
CA HIS A 26 8.23 -9.17 -18.06
C HIS A 26 7.73 -9.30 -16.61
N PHE A 27 8.34 -8.52 -15.73
CA PHE A 27 7.97 -8.46 -14.30
C PHE A 27 7.30 -7.13 -13.93
N HIS A 28 6.96 -6.29 -14.90
CA HIS A 28 6.30 -5.00 -14.70
C HIS A 28 4.82 -5.16 -14.32
N GLU A 29 4.22 -4.08 -13.83
CA GLU A 29 2.79 -4.03 -13.57
C GLU A 29 1.99 -4.31 -14.86
N PHE A 30 1.15 -5.34 -14.85
CA PHE A 30 0.43 -5.80 -16.04
C PHE A 30 -1.02 -5.32 -16.10
N LYS A 31 -1.46 -4.47 -15.15
CA LYS A 31 -2.80 -3.89 -15.15
C LYS A 31 -2.78 -2.49 -15.72
N THR A 32 -3.48 -2.29 -16.83
CA THR A 32 -3.63 -1.00 -17.48
C THR A 32 -4.91 -0.31 -17.00
N SER A 33 -4.80 0.93 -16.57
CA SER A 33 -5.94 1.76 -16.16
C SER A 33 -6.92 1.97 -17.34
N LEU A 34 -8.19 2.16 -17.02
CA LEU A 34 -9.20 2.50 -18.00
C LEU A 34 -8.92 3.91 -18.58
N PRO A 35 -9.37 4.18 -19.83
CA PRO A 35 -9.40 5.54 -20.35
C PRO A 35 -10.22 6.47 -19.42
N VAL A 36 -9.84 7.73 -19.32
CA VAL A 36 -10.44 8.72 -18.41
C VAL A 36 -11.97 8.74 -18.49
N LYS A 37 -12.54 8.77 -19.69
CA LYS A 37 -14.01 8.78 -19.91
C LYS A 37 -14.71 7.52 -19.41
N GLU A 38 -14.06 6.36 -19.54
CA GLU A 38 -14.60 5.10 -19.00
C GLU A 38 -14.49 5.05 -17.48
N GLN A 39 -13.40 5.57 -16.91
CA GLN A 39 -13.26 5.67 -15.47
C GLN A 39 -14.29 6.65 -14.85
N GLN A 40 -14.63 7.74 -15.54
CA GLN A 40 -15.71 8.63 -15.13
C GLN A 40 -17.04 7.87 -15.01
N LYS A 41 -17.37 7.01 -15.97
CA LYS A 41 -18.58 6.17 -15.90
C LYS A 41 -18.55 5.24 -14.70
N GLN A 42 -17.35 4.71 -14.32
CA GLN A 42 -17.23 3.87 -13.13
C GLN A 42 -17.53 4.66 -11.84
N GLY A 43 -17.10 5.91 -11.75
CA GLY A 43 -17.55 6.83 -10.67
C GLY A 43 -19.05 7.04 -10.67
N GLY A 44 -19.66 7.20 -11.86
CA GLY A 44 -21.11 7.37 -12.04
C GLY A 44 -21.97 6.18 -11.62
N ARG A 45 -21.38 5.00 -11.41
CA ARG A 45 -22.08 3.83 -10.87
C ARG A 45 -22.44 3.94 -9.38
N CYS A 46 -21.86 4.92 -8.67
CA CYS A 46 -22.15 5.14 -7.26
C CYS A 46 -23.54 5.72 -7.06
N MET A 47 -24.38 5.05 -6.24
CA MET A 47 -25.74 5.52 -5.91
C MET A 47 -25.75 6.70 -4.94
N ASP A 48 -24.63 7.07 -4.34
CA ASP A 48 -24.53 8.07 -3.26
C ASP A 48 -25.48 7.73 -2.09
N CYS A 49 -25.30 6.55 -1.51
CA CYS A 49 -26.16 6.03 -0.45
C CYS A 49 -26.19 6.96 0.77
N GLY A 50 -27.35 7.20 1.35
CA GLY A 50 -27.49 7.98 2.58
C GLY A 50 -26.76 7.35 3.78
N VAL A 51 -26.63 6.01 3.79
CA VAL A 51 -25.80 5.26 4.72
C VAL A 51 -24.78 4.44 3.93
N PRO A 52 -23.61 5.01 3.61
CA PRO A 52 -22.64 4.36 2.75
C PRO A 52 -21.80 3.33 3.53
N PHE A 53 -22.17 2.06 3.48
CA PHE A 53 -21.40 0.98 4.13
C PHE A 53 -19.96 0.88 3.62
N CYS A 54 -19.69 1.27 2.38
CA CYS A 54 -18.37 1.26 1.80
C CYS A 54 -17.33 2.09 2.57
N GLN A 55 -17.76 3.14 3.29
CA GLN A 55 -16.85 3.99 4.10
C GLN A 55 -16.98 3.76 5.61
N ASN A 56 -17.79 2.81 6.05
CA ASN A 56 -18.11 2.68 7.47
C ASN A 56 -16.93 2.21 8.33
N GLY A 57 -16.12 1.25 7.86
CA GLY A 57 -14.96 0.72 8.60
C GLY A 57 -15.30 -0.01 9.91
N SER A 58 -16.59 -0.35 10.13
CA SER A 58 -17.05 -1.01 11.34
C SER A 58 -16.69 -2.50 11.37
N LEU A 59 -16.54 -3.04 12.59
CA LEU A 59 -16.42 -4.48 12.79
C LEU A 59 -17.82 -5.11 12.83
N LEU A 60 -18.09 -6.02 11.91
CA LEU A 60 -19.29 -6.85 11.86
C LEU A 60 -18.89 -8.30 12.12
N ALA A 61 -19.39 -8.91 13.19
CA ALA A 61 -19.02 -10.27 13.59
C ALA A 61 -17.48 -10.50 13.66
N GLY A 62 -16.72 -9.50 14.12
CA GLY A 62 -15.27 -9.57 14.23
C GLY A 62 -14.51 -9.32 12.92
N MET A 63 -15.20 -9.08 11.80
CA MET A 63 -14.60 -8.76 10.50
C MET A 63 -14.80 -7.27 10.15
N THR A 64 -13.77 -6.65 9.59
CA THR A 64 -13.86 -5.27 9.11
C THR A 64 -14.76 -5.20 7.87
N SER A 65 -15.78 -4.33 7.91
CA SER A 65 -16.66 -4.03 6.77
C SER A 65 -16.43 -2.60 6.31
N GLY A 66 -16.32 -2.38 5.01
CA GLY A 66 -16.06 -1.06 4.44
C GLY A 66 -14.59 -0.62 4.56
N CYS A 67 -14.34 0.65 4.26
CA CYS A 67 -13.00 1.23 4.31
C CYS A 67 -12.59 1.58 5.75
N PRO A 68 -11.53 0.96 6.32
CA PRO A 68 -11.09 1.27 7.68
C PRO A 68 -10.49 2.69 7.83
N LEU A 69 -10.17 3.36 6.74
CA LEU A 69 -9.74 4.76 6.73
C LEU A 69 -10.90 5.74 6.64
N HIS A 70 -12.13 5.25 6.54
CA HIS A 70 -13.34 6.05 6.33
C HIS A 70 -13.24 6.97 5.12
N ASN A 71 -12.65 6.52 4.01
CA ASN A 71 -12.57 7.29 2.77
C ASN A 71 -13.97 7.70 2.32
N LEU A 72 -14.09 8.96 1.90
CA LEU A 72 -15.36 9.56 1.48
C LEU A 72 -15.72 9.10 0.06
N VAL A 73 -15.97 7.80 -0.06
CA VAL A 73 -16.15 7.09 -1.33
C VAL A 73 -17.24 7.68 -2.23
N PRO A 74 -18.46 7.97 -1.74
CA PRO A 74 -19.51 8.57 -2.59
C PRO A 74 -19.08 9.91 -3.18
N GLU A 75 -18.47 10.78 -2.37
CA GLU A 75 -18.04 12.11 -2.82
C GLU A 75 -16.93 12.02 -3.88
N THR A 76 -15.92 11.17 -3.66
CA THR A 76 -14.84 11.00 -4.65
C THR A 76 -15.38 10.42 -5.96
N ASN A 77 -16.31 9.48 -5.90
CA ASN A 77 -16.97 8.91 -7.08
C ASN A 77 -17.79 9.95 -7.85
N ASP A 78 -18.52 10.83 -7.16
CA ASP A 78 -19.26 11.92 -7.79
C ASP A 78 -18.32 12.91 -8.48
N LEU A 79 -17.23 13.27 -7.83
CA LEU A 79 -16.22 14.17 -8.40
C LEU A 79 -15.57 13.59 -9.67
N ILE A 80 -15.23 12.28 -9.66
CA ILE A 80 -14.72 11.58 -10.85
C ILE A 80 -15.76 11.63 -11.98
N TYR A 81 -17.01 11.28 -11.69
CA TYR A 81 -18.10 11.26 -12.67
C TYR A 81 -18.25 12.61 -13.37
N ARG A 82 -18.14 13.69 -12.62
CA ARG A 82 -18.20 15.07 -13.14
C ARG A 82 -16.92 15.56 -13.80
N GLY A 83 -15.85 14.77 -13.77
CA GLY A 83 -14.55 15.16 -14.32
C GLY A 83 -13.72 16.07 -13.44
N ASN A 84 -14.11 16.28 -12.18
CA ASN A 84 -13.45 17.14 -11.21
C ASN A 84 -12.28 16.40 -10.51
N TRP A 85 -11.32 15.93 -11.29
CA TRP A 85 -10.22 15.07 -10.84
C TRP A 85 -9.36 15.69 -9.75
N LYS A 86 -9.05 16.99 -9.85
CA LYS A 86 -8.25 17.68 -8.85
C LYS A 86 -8.96 17.72 -7.49
N GLN A 87 -10.24 18.03 -7.49
CA GLN A 87 -11.05 18.03 -6.28
C GLN A 87 -11.21 16.61 -5.70
N ALA A 88 -11.33 15.59 -6.57
CA ALA A 88 -11.34 14.19 -6.15
C ALA A 88 -10.03 13.80 -5.43
N TYR A 89 -8.88 14.23 -5.95
CA TYR A 89 -7.59 14.05 -5.30
C TYR A 89 -7.53 14.78 -3.95
N GLU A 90 -7.85 16.06 -3.91
CA GLU A 90 -7.86 16.87 -2.68
C GLU A 90 -8.80 16.28 -1.60
N ARG A 91 -9.90 15.65 -2.04
CA ARG A 91 -10.85 14.99 -1.14
C ARG A 91 -10.30 13.66 -0.60
N LEU A 92 -9.72 12.85 -1.47
CA LEU A 92 -9.13 11.56 -1.10
C LEU A 92 -7.94 11.74 -0.14
N GLU A 93 -7.09 12.74 -0.38
CA GLU A 93 -5.89 13.01 0.42
C GLU A 93 -6.22 13.34 1.90
N LYS A 94 -7.43 13.83 2.21
CA LYS A 94 -7.83 14.15 3.59
C LYS A 94 -7.86 12.92 4.52
N THR A 95 -8.19 11.76 3.98
CA THR A 95 -8.31 10.52 4.74
C THR A 95 -7.26 9.49 4.37
N HIS A 96 -6.59 9.65 3.23
CA HIS A 96 -5.73 8.62 2.66
C HIS A 96 -4.34 9.12 2.30
N CYS A 97 -3.31 8.58 2.98
CA CYS A 97 -1.91 8.99 2.77
C CYS A 97 -1.30 8.46 1.47
N PHE A 98 -1.63 7.23 1.07
CA PHE A 98 -0.94 6.49 0.00
C PHE A 98 -1.89 5.76 -0.94
N PRO A 99 -2.77 6.47 -1.67
CA PRO A 99 -3.70 5.85 -2.60
C PRO A 99 -3.02 5.07 -3.71
N GLU A 100 -1.79 5.44 -4.10
CA GLU A 100 -0.99 4.73 -5.09
C GLU A 100 -0.62 3.30 -4.67
N PHE A 101 -0.46 3.05 -3.35
CA PHE A 101 -0.19 1.71 -2.85
C PHE A 101 -1.48 0.92 -2.71
N THR A 102 -2.46 1.45 -2.02
CA THR A 102 -3.72 0.75 -1.76
C THR A 102 -4.54 0.52 -3.01
N GLY A 103 -4.53 1.45 -3.96
CA GLY A 103 -5.17 1.28 -5.27
C GLY A 103 -4.65 0.07 -6.06
N ARG A 104 -3.47 -0.45 -5.66
CA ARG A 104 -2.87 -1.66 -6.26
C ARG A 104 -3.05 -2.91 -5.41
N VAL A 105 -2.88 -2.80 -4.09
CA VAL A 105 -2.74 -3.98 -3.21
C VAL A 105 -3.85 -4.16 -2.18
N CYS A 106 -4.71 -3.15 -1.97
CA CYS A 106 -5.81 -3.25 -1.02
C CYS A 106 -6.80 -4.36 -1.43
N PRO A 107 -7.29 -5.19 -0.48
CA PRO A 107 -8.34 -6.19 -0.75
C PRO A 107 -9.71 -5.58 -1.08
N ALA A 108 -9.85 -4.26 -0.98
CA ALA A 108 -11.05 -3.51 -1.33
C ALA A 108 -12.31 -3.92 -0.53
N LEU A 109 -12.20 -3.94 0.80
CA LEU A 109 -13.34 -4.20 1.70
C LEU A 109 -14.50 -3.23 1.46
N CYS A 110 -14.22 -2.02 0.97
CA CYS A 110 -15.21 -1.05 0.55
C CYS A 110 -16.07 -1.54 -0.62
N GLU A 111 -15.50 -2.28 -1.57
CA GLU A 111 -16.26 -2.88 -2.68
C GLU A 111 -17.13 -4.04 -2.18
N ALA A 112 -16.61 -4.87 -1.28
CA ALA A 112 -17.37 -5.95 -0.66
C ALA A 112 -18.57 -5.41 0.16
N ALA A 113 -18.45 -4.23 0.74
CA ALA A 113 -19.51 -3.57 1.50
C ALA A 113 -20.43 -2.66 0.65
N CYS A 114 -20.18 -2.56 -0.65
CA CYS A 114 -20.97 -1.70 -1.54
C CYS A 114 -22.37 -2.28 -1.75
N THR A 115 -23.41 -1.50 -1.46
CA THR A 115 -24.80 -1.96 -1.62
C THR A 115 -25.21 -2.26 -3.06
N CYS A 116 -24.51 -1.72 -4.07
CA CYS A 116 -24.70 -2.14 -5.46
C CYS A 116 -24.46 -3.66 -5.64
N ALA A 117 -23.63 -4.26 -4.79
CA ALA A 117 -23.35 -5.71 -4.85
C ALA A 117 -24.52 -6.61 -4.45
N LEU A 118 -25.57 -6.04 -3.89
CA LEU A 118 -26.81 -6.81 -3.55
C LEU A 118 -27.59 -7.21 -4.81
N ASN A 119 -27.53 -6.37 -5.86
CA ASN A 119 -28.32 -6.56 -7.09
C ASN A 119 -27.47 -6.61 -8.37
N GLY A 120 -26.16 -6.62 -8.24
CA GLY A 120 -25.25 -6.62 -9.38
C GLY A 120 -23.79 -6.44 -8.92
N ASP A 121 -22.96 -5.86 -9.78
CA ASP A 121 -21.57 -5.63 -9.45
C ASP A 121 -21.37 -4.39 -8.57
N PRO A 122 -20.50 -4.45 -7.54
CA PRO A 122 -20.13 -3.27 -6.75
C PRO A 122 -19.46 -2.19 -7.61
N VAL A 123 -19.37 -0.98 -7.09
CA VAL A 123 -18.58 0.09 -7.70
C VAL A 123 -17.09 -0.28 -7.65
N ALA A 124 -16.32 -0.01 -8.72
CA ALA A 124 -14.88 -0.26 -8.80
C ALA A 124 -14.08 0.79 -8.00
N ILE A 125 -14.25 0.81 -6.68
CA ILE A 125 -13.76 1.86 -5.78
C ILE A 125 -12.24 1.93 -5.79
N LYS A 126 -11.58 0.78 -5.67
CA LYS A 126 -10.13 0.70 -5.66
C LYS A 126 -9.50 1.22 -6.96
N ASP A 127 -10.09 0.86 -8.10
CA ASP A 127 -9.61 1.34 -9.41
C ASP A 127 -9.87 2.85 -9.56
N ASN A 128 -10.97 3.37 -9.00
CA ASN A 128 -11.25 4.81 -8.95
C ASN A 128 -10.19 5.55 -8.12
N GLU A 129 -9.87 5.07 -6.92
CA GLU A 129 -8.83 5.66 -6.06
C GLU A 129 -7.45 5.62 -6.72
N LYS A 130 -7.09 4.49 -7.38
CA LYS A 130 -5.86 4.38 -8.16
C LYS A 130 -5.82 5.44 -9.27
N MET A 131 -6.89 5.58 -10.02
CA MET A 131 -6.93 6.54 -11.12
C MET A 131 -6.85 7.99 -10.64
N ILE A 132 -7.47 8.34 -9.51
CA ILE A 132 -7.38 9.68 -8.92
C ILE A 132 -5.92 10.04 -8.65
N ILE A 133 -5.19 9.17 -7.96
CA ILE A 133 -3.81 9.48 -7.57
C ILE A 133 -2.85 9.46 -8.75
N GLU A 134 -2.99 8.52 -9.70
CA GLU A 134 -2.13 8.51 -10.88
C GLU A 134 -2.38 9.74 -11.76
N HIS A 135 -3.64 10.14 -11.91
CA HIS A 135 -3.99 11.37 -12.63
C HIS A 135 -3.41 12.61 -11.93
N ALA A 136 -3.43 12.63 -10.59
CA ALA A 136 -2.84 13.72 -9.81
C ALA A 136 -1.32 13.81 -9.99
N PHE A 137 -0.60 12.67 -10.02
CA PHE A 137 0.83 12.66 -10.32
C PHE A 137 1.13 13.10 -11.76
N GLN A 138 0.37 12.61 -12.74
CA GLN A 138 0.53 12.98 -14.15
C GLN A 138 0.34 14.47 -14.42
N ASN A 139 -0.53 15.12 -13.66
CA ASN A 139 -0.81 16.56 -13.78
C ASN A 139 0.02 17.43 -12.82
N GLY A 140 0.96 16.85 -12.07
CA GLY A 140 1.83 17.60 -11.16
C GLY A 140 1.11 18.20 -9.95
N TRP A 141 -0.06 17.68 -9.57
CA TRP A 141 -0.79 18.16 -8.39
C TRP A 141 -0.23 17.62 -7.09
N VAL A 142 0.42 16.46 -7.15
CA VAL A 142 1.11 15.87 -6.00
C VAL A 142 2.49 16.50 -5.87
N THR A 143 2.63 17.40 -4.92
CA THR A 143 3.87 18.10 -4.63
C THR A 143 4.25 17.94 -3.16
N ALA A 144 5.53 18.11 -2.84
CA ALA A 144 5.99 18.12 -1.46
C ALA A 144 5.31 19.26 -0.68
N GLN A 145 4.82 18.93 0.52
CA GLN A 145 4.14 19.88 1.41
C GLN A 145 4.88 19.97 2.75
N PRO A 146 6.06 20.63 2.78
CA PRO A 146 6.78 20.78 4.03
C PRO A 146 5.94 21.60 5.03
N PRO A 147 5.97 21.28 6.33
CA PRO A 147 5.20 22.01 7.32
C PRO A 147 5.68 23.45 7.42
N LYS A 148 4.75 24.40 7.46
CA LYS A 148 5.03 25.83 7.57
C LYS A 148 5.71 26.21 8.89
N VAL A 149 5.40 25.47 9.95
CA VAL A 149 5.92 25.72 11.32
C VAL A 149 6.39 24.38 11.89
N ARG A 150 7.60 24.39 12.46
CA ARG A 150 8.13 23.25 13.20
C ARG A 150 7.80 23.38 14.69
N THR A 151 7.39 22.28 15.32
CA THR A 151 7.02 22.25 16.74
C THR A 151 8.22 22.17 17.69
N GLY A 152 9.43 21.97 17.14
CA GLY A 152 10.63 21.67 17.92
C GLY A 152 10.69 20.27 18.51
N LYS A 153 9.65 19.45 18.29
CA LYS A 153 9.59 18.06 18.77
C LYS A 153 10.18 17.09 17.76
N THR A 154 10.92 16.12 18.29
CA THR A 154 11.60 15.08 17.52
C THR A 154 10.94 13.71 17.73
N VAL A 155 10.73 12.96 16.64
CA VAL A 155 10.12 11.63 16.71
C VAL A 155 10.97 10.63 15.91
N ALA A 156 11.31 9.51 16.56
CA ALA A 156 11.87 8.35 15.89
C ALA A 156 10.76 7.38 15.50
N VAL A 157 10.76 6.92 14.25
CA VAL A 157 9.87 5.87 13.75
C VAL A 157 10.72 4.65 13.39
N ILE A 158 10.46 3.52 14.01
CA ILE A 158 11.22 2.30 13.82
C ILE A 158 10.49 1.38 12.84
N GLY A 159 11.06 1.26 11.66
CA GLY A 159 10.49 0.54 10.52
C GLY A 159 9.89 1.47 9.47
N SER A 160 10.20 1.21 8.21
CA SER A 160 9.75 1.99 7.05
C SER A 160 8.64 1.30 6.25
N GLY A 161 7.97 0.32 6.83
CA GLY A 161 6.79 -0.29 6.22
C GLY A 161 5.61 0.69 6.10
N PRO A 162 4.47 0.29 5.50
CA PRO A 162 3.33 1.18 5.28
C PRO A 162 2.89 1.97 6.53
N ALA A 163 2.86 1.31 7.68
CA ALA A 163 2.49 1.94 8.95
C ALA A 163 3.49 3.01 9.39
N GLY A 164 4.80 2.69 9.29
CA GLY A 164 5.87 3.65 9.63
C GLY A 164 5.90 4.84 8.70
N LEU A 165 5.72 4.61 7.39
CA LEU A 165 5.63 5.70 6.41
C LEU A 165 4.42 6.61 6.67
N ALA A 166 3.25 6.04 6.97
CA ALA A 166 2.05 6.82 7.28
C ALA A 166 2.23 7.66 8.55
N ALA A 167 2.76 7.06 9.62
CA ALA A 167 3.07 7.78 10.85
C ALA A 167 4.08 8.91 10.60
N ALA A 168 5.15 8.63 9.86
CA ALA A 168 6.17 9.62 9.54
C ALA A 168 5.61 10.80 8.74
N LEU A 169 4.82 10.53 7.69
CA LEU A 169 4.21 11.55 6.87
C LEU A 169 3.28 12.45 7.70
N LEU A 170 2.36 11.86 8.44
CA LEU A 170 1.36 12.61 9.20
C LEU A 170 1.98 13.43 10.34
N LEU A 171 2.97 12.89 11.03
CA LEU A 171 3.68 13.62 12.09
C LEU A 171 4.54 14.74 11.52
N ASN A 172 5.22 14.51 10.39
CA ASN A 172 5.98 15.54 9.73
C ASN A 172 5.08 16.69 9.27
N ARG A 173 3.94 16.41 8.64
CA ARG A 173 2.96 17.42 8.22
C ARG A 173 2.38 18.22 9.40
N ARG A 174 2.34 17.62 10.61
CA ARG A 174 1.98 18.33 11.86
C ARG A 174 3.11 19.19 12.43
N GLY A 175 4.27 19.22 11.78
CA GLY A 175 5.40 20.05 12.16
C GLY A 175 6.46 19.37 13.03
N HIS A 176 6.32 18.09 13.37
CA HIS A 176 7.35 17.37 14.12
C HIS A 176 8.54 17.03 13.20
N GLN A 177 9.73 16.99 13.78
CA GLN A 177 10.91 16.49 13.06
C GLN A 177 10.97 14.97 13.18
N VAL A 178 10.82 14.27 12.04
CA VAL A 178 10.70 12.81 12.02
C VAL A 178 11.93 12.18 11.42
N THR A 179 12.48 11.17 12.10
CA THR A 179 13.53 10.28 11.58
C THR A 179 13.01 8.86 11.55
N VAL A 180 13.03 8.24 10.38
CA VAL A 180 12.65 6.83 10.19
C VAL A 180 13.91 5.99 10.15
N PHE A 181 13.98 4.96 11.00
CA PHE A 181 15.04 3.97 11.03
C PHE A 181 14.56 2.69 10.35
N GLU A 182 15.32 2.23 9.38
CA GLU A 182 15.03 1.00 8.63
C GLU A 182 16.25 0.06 8.66
N ARG A 183 16.02 -1.19 9.04
CA ARG A 183 17.11 -2.19 9.09
C ARG A 183 17.60 -2.64 7.72
N SER A 184 16.72 -2.60 6.72
CA SER A 184 17.04 -3.00 5.35
C SER A 184 17.71 -1.85 4.58
N ASP A 185 18.24 -2.16 3.41
CA ASP A 185 18.89 -1.22 2.49
C ASP A 185 17.91 -0.27 1.81
N ARG A 186 16.62 -0.66 1.71
CA ARG A 186 15.56 0.10 1.04
C ARG A 186 14.41 0.43 1.97
N ILE A 187 13.79 1.59 1.72
CA ILE A 187 12.61 2.07 2.43
C ILE A 187 11.35 1.44 1.81
N GLY A 188 10.38 1.05 2.64
CA GLY A 188 9.09 0.55 2.20
C GLY A 188 8.66 -0.77 2.85
N GLY A 189 9.56 -1.47 3.54
CA GLY A 189 9.24 -2.76 4.15
C GLY A 189 8.64 -3.73 3.14
N LEU A 190 7.49 -4.36 3.44
CA LEU A 190 6.83 -5.30 2.52
C LEU A 190 6.39 -4.69 1.18
N LEU A 191 6.25 -3.38 1.05
CA LEU A 191 6.02 -2.74 -0.26
C LEU A 191 7.18 -3.01 -1.22
N CYS A 192 8.42 -3.06 -0.70
CA CYS A 192 9.61 -3.37 -1.48
C CYS A 192 9.96 -4.86 -1.48
N TYR A 193 9.86 -5.52 -0.32
CA TYR A 193 10.40 -6.86 -0.12
C TYR A 193 9.35 -7.99 -0.13
N GLY A 194 8.04 -7.66 -0.03
CA GLY A 194 6.98 -8.66 0.01
C GLY A 194 6.04 -8.65 -1.19
N ILE A 195 5.87 -7.50 -1.83
CA ILE A 195 4.95 -7.34 -2.97
C ILE A 195 5.73 -7.41 -4.28
N PRO A 196 5.41 -8.32 -5.21
CA PRO A 196 6.10 -8.42 -6.49
C PRO A 196 5.82 -7.21 -7.39
N ASN A 197 6.79 -6.87 -8.26
CA ASN A 197 6.69 -5.72 -9.17
C ASN A 197 5.44 -5.76 -10.04
N MET A 198 5.01 -6.93 -10.48
CA MET A 198 3.79 -7.08 -11.27
C MET A 198 2.50 -6.57 -10.58
N LYS A 199 2.53 -6.35 -9.27
CA LYS A 199 1.43 -5.73 -8.49
C LYS A 199 1.73 -4.32 -8.04
N LEU A 200 2.99 -4.02 -7.70
CA LEU A 200 3.43 -2.71 -7.24
C LEU A 200 4.89 -2.52 -7.65
N GLU A 201 5.12 -1.72 -8.67
CA GLU A 201 6.47 -1.33 -9.09
C GLU A 201 7.17 -0.50 -8.01
N LYS A 202 8.47 -0.70 -7.86
CA LYS A 202 9.25 -0.07 -6.79
C LYS A 202 9.42 1.44 -7.03
N ASP A 203 9.40 1.88 -8.28
CA ASP A 203 9.42 3.29 -8.65
C ASP A 203 8.23 4.07 -8.03
N ILE A 204 7.08 3.40 -7.84
CA ILE A 204 5.92 3.99 -7.18
C ILE A 204 6.21 4.26 -5.70
N VAL A 205 6.93 3.35 -5.05
CA VAL A 205 7.36 3.53 -3.65
C VAL A 205 8.41 4.62 -3.55
N GLU A 206 9.41 4.59 -4.42
CA GLU A 206 10.51 5.55 -4.46
C GLU A 206 10.00 6.97 -4.74
N ARG A 207 9.05 7.12 -5.65
CA ARG A 207 8.39 8.40 -5.95
C ARG A 207 7.77 9.02 -4.68
N ARG A 208 7.08 8.23 -3.85
CA ARG A 208 6.50 8.71 -2.59
C ARG A 208 7.57 9.03 -1.54
N VAL A 209 8.56 8.17 -1.40
CA VAL A 209 9.67 8.38 -0.45
C VAL A 209 10.44 9.66 -0.78
N ARG A 210 10.64 9.97 -2.08
CA ARG A 210 11.27 11.21 -2.52
C ARG A 210 10.48 12.44 -2.04
N LEU A 211 9.17 12.45 -2.25
CA LEU A 211 8.31 13.54 -1.75
C LEU A 211 8.42 13.69 -0.23
N MET A 212 8.40 12.59 0.52
CA MET A 212 8.55 12.64 1.97
C MET A 212 9.91 13.21 2.40
N LYS A 213 10.99 12.90 1.67
CA LYS A 213 12.31 13.50 1.90
C LYS A 213 12.30 15.01 1.63
N GLU A 214 11.66 15.43 0.54
CA GLU A 214 11.49 16.85 0.19
C GLU A 214 10.63 17.60 1.23
N GLU A 215 9.66 16.92 1.86
CA GLU A 215 8.88 17.43 3.00
C GLU A 215 9.69 17.52 4.32
N GLY A 216 10.88 16.93 4.36
CA GLY A 216 11.81 17.01 5.49
C GLY A 216 11.79 15.79 6.42
N VAL A 217 11.22 14.66 6.01
CA VAL A 217 11.37 13.38 6.72
C VAL A 217 12.78 12.83 6.50
N LEU A 218 13.47 12.49 7.58
CA LEU A 218 14.80 11.90 7.52
C LEU A 218 14.68 10.36 7.52
N PHE A 219 15.46 9.70 6.67
CA PHE A 219 15.51 8.24 6.58
C PHE A 219 16.93 7.74 6.84
N LYS A 220 17.07 6.75 7.71
CA LYS A 220 18.31 6.04 8.02
C LYS A 220 18.10 4.56 7.72
N THR A 221 18.61 4.10 6.59
CA THR A 221 18.60 2.70 6.17
C THR A 221 19.84 1.96 6.68
N GLY A 222 19.80 0.61 6.74
CA GLY A 222 20.88 -0.20 7.26
C GLY A 222 21.07 -0.07 8.78
N VAL A 223 20.06 0.39 9.52
CA VAL A 223 20.14 0.59 10.98
C VAL A 223 19.12 -0.30 11.67
N ASN A 224 19.60 -1.35 12.33
CA ASN A 224 18.77 -2.28 13.09
C ASN A 224 18.67 -1.80 14.55
N VAL A 225 17.53 -1.22 14.90
CA VAL A 225 17.27 -0.78 16.27
C VAL A 225 17.15 -1.99 17.20
N GLY A 226 17.86 -1.93 18.32
CA GLY A 226 18.05 -3.04 19.26
C GLY A 226 19.38 -3.77 19.07
N LYS A 227 20.03 -3.61 17.89
CA LYS A 227 21.37 -4.15 17.61
C LYS A 227 22.40 -3.02 17.41
N ASP A 228 22.15 -2.14 16.46
CA ASP A 228 23.08 -1.05 16.11
C ASP A 228 22.83 0.23 16.93
N VAL A 229 21.59 0.45 17.35
CA VAL A 229 21.16 1.57 18.20
C VAL A 229 20.21 1.02 19.25
N THR A 230 20.46 1.32 20.50
CA THR A 230 19.64 0.86 21.61
C THR A 230 18.38 1.72 21.82
N ALA A 231 17.36 1.15 22.46
CA ALA A 231 16.15 1.90 22.82
C ALA A 231 16.46 3.07 23.76
N ALA A 232 17.43 2.89 24.68
CA ALA A 232 17.85 3.93 25.63
C ALA A 232 18.52 5.14 24.92
N GLU A 233 19.30 4.89 23.87
CA GLU A 233 19.89 5.95 23.05
C GLU A 233 18.81 6.73 22.29
N LEU A 234 17.83 6.03 21.72
CA LEU A 234 16.72 6.69 21.01
C LEU A 234 15.87 7.53 21.96
N GLN A 235 15.59 7.02 23.17
CA GLN A 235 14.85 7.76 24.21
C GLN A 235 15.57 9.04 24.70
N LYS A 236 16.90 9.06 24.62
CA LYS A 236 17.70 10.26 24.94
C LYS A 236 17.73 11.28 23.80
N GLN A 237 17.66 10.81 22.54
CA GLN A 237 17.78 11.65 21.34
C GLN A 237 16.45 12.19 20.82
N PHE A 238 15.34 11.50 21.11
CA PHE A 238 14.02 11.81 20.57
C PHE A 238 12.99 12.00 21.69
N ASP A 239 12.09 12.96 21.51
CA ASP A 239 10.98 13.19 22.44
C ASP A 239 10.01 11.98 22.48
N ARG A 240 9.85 11.28 21.36
CA ARG A 240 8.98 10.09 21.26
C ARG A 240 9.56 9.08 20.27
N VAL A 241 9.26 7.81 20.52
CA VAL A 241 9.63 6.68 19.67
C VAL A 241 8.36 5.91 19.31
N ILE A 242 8.19 5.62 18.02
CA ILE A 242 7.07 4.83 17.48
C ILE A 242 7.61 3.52 16.93
N LEU A 243 7.08 2.41 17.39
CA LEU A 243 7.41 1.09 16.87
C LEU A 243 6.47 0.71 15.72
N ALA A 244 7.01 0.57 14.53
CA ALA A 244 6.31 0.16 13.31
C ALA A 244 7.06 -0.98 12.59
N CYS A 245 7.64 -1.90 13.38
CA CYS A 245 8.59 -2.93 12.95
C CYS A 245 7.95 -4.02 12.07
N GLY A 246 6.61 -4.10 12.01
CA GLY A 246 5.91 -5.19 11.33
C GLY A 246 6.06 -6.52 12.06
N ALA A 247 5.84 -7.63 11.33
CA ALA A 247 6.00 -8.99 11.81
C ALA A 247 7.01 -9.74 10.94
N SER A 248 8.10 -10.22 11.53
CA SER A 248 9.15 -10.97 10.83
C SER A 248 8.99 -12.48 10.97
N ASN A 249 8.38 -12.94 12.08
CA ASN A 249 8.15 -14.35 12.31
C ASN A 249 6.90 -14.80 11.54
N PRO A 250 7.05 -15.72 10.58
CA PRO A 250 5.92 -16.26 9.86
C PRO A 250 5.08 -17.14 10.79
N ARG A 251 3.76 -17.12 10.62
CA ARG A 251 2.90 -18.16 11.18
C ARG A 251 3.07 -19.42 10.35
N ASP A 252 3.27 -20.53 11.02
CA ASP A 252 3.36 -21.84 10.37
C ASP A 252 2.09 -22.66 10.65
N ILE A 253 1.93 -23.73 9.89
CA ILE A 253 0.84 -24.70 10.07
C ILE A 253 1.47 -26.06 10.43
N GLU A 254 0.95 -26.69 11.47
CA GLU A 254 1.36 -28.02 11.89
C GLU A 254 0.52 -29.07 11.15
N VAL A 255 1.03 -29.51 10.00
CA VAL A 255 0.39 -30.54 9.16
C VAL A 255 1.43 -31.57 8.72
N PRO A 256 1.04 -32.83 8.51
CA PRO A 256 1.95 -33.86 7.98
C PRO A 256 2.59 -33.40 6.67
N GLY A 257 3.91 -33.54 6.56
CA GLY A 257 4.67 -33.16 5.37
C GLY A 257 5.06 -31.68 5.30
N ARG A 258 4.82 -30.89 6.33
CA ARG A 258 5.24 -29.46 6.37
C ARG A 258 6.79 -29.29 6.23
N ASP A 259 7.53 -30.28 6.71
CA ASP A 259 8.99 -30.36 6.67
C ASP A 259 9.53 -30.92 5.34
N SER A 260 8.66 -31.22 4.37
CA SER A 260 9.08 -31.69 3.04
C SER A 260 9.91 -30.65 2.31
N LYS A 261 10.85 -31.13 1.49
CA LYS A 261 11.68 -30.26 0.64
C LYS A 261 10.82 -29.37 -0.25
N ASN A 262 11.29 -28.16 -0.52
CA ASN A 262 10.64 -27.16 -1.40
C ASN A 262 9.35 -26.52 -0.85
N ILE A 263 9.08 -26.61 0.45
CA ILE A 263 8.03 -25.85 1.12
C ILE A 263 8.66 -24.68 1.85
N TYR A 264 8.37 -23.46 1.36
CA TYR A 264 8.96 -22.22 1.87
C TYR A 264 7.89 -21.25 2.33
N PHE A 265 8.25 -20.33 3.22
CA PHE A 265 7.40 -19.19 3.55
C PHE A 265 7.36 -18.20 2.39
N ALA A 266 6.18 -17.67 2.06
CA ALA A 266 5.98 -16.76 0.94
C ALA A 266 6.90 -15.52 0.99
N VAL A 267 7.15 -14.98 2.18
CA VAL A 267 8.04 -13.83 2.35
C VAL A 267 9.48 -14.20 2.05
N ALA A 268 9.95 -15.39 2.45
CA ALA A 268 11.30 -15.85 2.15
C ALA A 268 11.52 -16.00 0.63
N VAL A 269 10.54 -16.54 -0.08
CA VAL A 269 10.56 -16.64 -1.55
C VAL A 269 10.59 -15.25 -2.20
N SER A 270 9.79 -14.30 -1.69
CA SER A 270 9.73 -12.94 -2.25
C SER A 270 11.00 -12.12 -2.01
N LEU A 271 11.76 -12.45 -0.96
CA LEU A 271 13.03 -11.78 -0.61
C LEU A 271 14.22 -12.33 -1.41
N CYS A 272 14.09 -13.50 -2.02
CA CYS A 272 15.18 -14.14 -2.76
C CYS A 272 15.08 -13.90 -4.27
N PRO A 273 15.87 -12.98 -4.86
CA PRO A 273 15.84 -12.68 -6.29
C PRO A 273 16.16 -13.90 -7.17
N LEU A 274 17.01 -14.78 -6.68
CA LEU A 274 17.42 -16.00 -7.39
C LEU A 274 16.29 -17.03 -7.49
N PHE A 275 15.37 -17.07 -6.50
CA PHE A 275 14.23 -17.98 -6.53
C PHE A 275 13.25 -17.61 -7.64
N ILE A 276 13.02 -16.30 -7.84
CA ILE A 276 12.17 -15.79 -8.91
C ILE A 276 12.80 -16.08 -10.29
N LEU A 277 14.10 -15.90 -10.42
CA LEU A 277 14.83 -16.17 -11.66
C LEU A 277 14.88 -17.67 -12.00
N SER A 278 15.08 -18.56 -11.04
CA SER A 278 15.12 -20.01 -11.28
C SER A 278 13.74 -20.59 -11.65
N TYR A 279 12.68 -20.08 -11.03
CA TYR A 279 11.31 -20.53 -11.33
C TYR A 279 10.81 -20.06 -12.70
N CYS A 280 11.26 -18.88 -13.16
CA CYS A 280 10.91 -18.33 -14.46
C CYS A 280 11.78 -18.84 -15.62
N ALA A 281 12.98 -19.37 -15.33
CA ALA A 281 13.95 -19.79 -16.34
C ALA A 281 13.91 -21.29 -16.65
N ASN A 282 12.97 -22.08 -16.10
CA ASN A 282 12.94 -23.54 -16.24
C ASN A 282 14.28 -24.23 -15.87
N ILE A 283 15.00 -23.67 -14.90
CA ILE A 283 16.24 -24.29 -14.39
C ILE A 283 15.83 -25.50 -13.55
N PRO A 284 16.33 -26.71 -13.84
CA PRO A 284 16.06 -27.89 -13.02
C PRO A 284 16.44 -27.62 -11.55
N ALA A 285 15.58 -28.03 -10.61
CA ALA A 285 15.79 -27.83 -9.18
C ALA A 285 17.14 -28.37 -8.66
N SER A 286 17.79 -29.28 -9.39
CA SER A 286 19.13 -29.80 -9.10
C SER A 286 20.27 -28.79 -9.28
N ASN A 287 20.05 -27.69 -9.97
CA ASN A 287 21.06 -26.67 -10.29
C ASN A 287 20.85 -25.34 -9.53
N VAL A 288 19.94 -25.30 -8.57
CA VAL A 288 19.78 -24.16 -7.68
C VAL A 288 20.80 -24.33 -6.55
N PRO A 289 21.77 -23.41 -6.39
CA PRO A 289 22.71 -23.50 -5.27
C PRO A 289 21.91 -23.46 -3.96
N GLU A 290 22.31 -24.25 -2.98
CA GLU A 290 21.78 -24.15 -1.61
C GLU A 290 22.04 -22.74 -1.11
N ILE A 291 20.99 -21.93 -1.08
CA ILE A 291 21.06 -20.57 -0.54
C ILE A 291 20.69 -20.70 0.92
N GLU A 292 21.70 -20.69 1.78
CA GLU A 292 21.49 -20.39 3.19
C GLU A 292 20.89 -18.99 3.30
N CYS A 293 19.56 -18.94 3.40
CA CYS A 293 18.86 -17.73 3.78
C CYS A 293 19.17 -17.50 5.27
N HIS A 294 20.11 -16.61 5.57
CA HIS A 294 20.46 -16.25 6.95
C HIS A 294 19.27 -15.58 7.65
N THR A 295 18.25 -16.38 7.97
CA THR A 295 17.08 -15.98 8.77
C THR A 295 17.31 -16.13 10.28
N GLN A 296 18.54 -16.48 10.71
CA GLN A 296 18.81 -16.82 12.10
C GLN A 296 18.88 -15.63 13.08
N ASP A 297 18.88 -14.38 12.62
CA ASP A 297 19.16 -13.23 13.51
C ASP A 297 17.93 -12.42 13.98
N THR A 298 16.70 -12.92 13.85
CA THR A 298 15.51 -12.13 14.21
C THR A 298 14.75 -12.62 15.44
N ALA A 299 15.30 -13.52 16.23
CA ALA A 299 14.56 -14.18 17.34
C ALA A 299 14.68 -13.49 18.72
N GLN A 300 15.27 -12.32 18.85
CA GLN A 300 15.42 -11.67 20.16
C GLN A 300 15.09 -10.18 20.13
N ILE A 301 13.83 -9.82 20.00
CA ILE A 301 13.32 -8.53 20.52
C ILE A 301 11.87 -8.74 20.94
N ILE A 302 11.65 -9.27 22.15
CA ILE A 302 10.50 -8.99 23.01
C ILE A 302 10.93 -9.36 24.43
N ALA A 303 11.21 -8.40 25.25
CA ALA A 303 10.94 -8.35 26.68
C ALA A 303 10.84 -6.88 27.08
#